data_ce330c1c2428f554ead6934583da4793
#
_entry.id   ce330c1c2428f554ead6934583da4793
#
_cell.length_a   1.000
_cell.length_b   1.000
_cell.length_c   1.000
_cell.angle_alpha   90.00
_cell.angle_beta   90.00
_cell.angle_gamma   90.00
#
_symmetry.space_group_name_H-M   'P 1'
#
loop_
_entity.id
_entity.type
_entity.pdbx_description
1 polymer ?
#
loop_
_entity_poly.entity_id
_entity_poly.type
_entity_poly.pdbx_seq_one_letter_code
_entity_poly.pdbx_strand_id
1 'polypeptide(L)' 'RICGSGNCPMGLASQDPELRKRLNIGAASQRVANYLNCSFEELKTYGRITGHSDIHQLSVADLCTISREISENTNIPHA' A
#
# COMPACT_ATOMS: atom_id res chain seq x y z
N ARG A 1 -3.03 20.47 3.16
CA ARG A 1 -2.67 19.36 4.06
C ARG A 1 -2.98 19.73 5.50
N ILE A 2 -4.15 19.31 6.01
CA ILE A 2 -4.64 19.68 7.35
C ILE A 2 -4.37 18.61 8.42
N CYS A 3 -3.79 17.46 8.06
CA CYS A 3 -3.48 16.38 9.00
C CYS A 3 -2.58 16.85 10.15
N GLY A 4 -1.57 17.69 9.86
CA GLY A 4 -0.67 18.24 10.88
C GLY A 4 -1.26 19.32 11.77
N SER A 5 -2.43 19.85 11.42
CA SER A 5 -3.09 20.93 12.20
C SER A 5 -4.01 20.42 13.31
N GLY A 6 -4.24 19.12 13.38
CA GLY A 6 -5.20 18.52 14.30
C GLY A 6 -6.67 18.67 13.90
N ASN A 7 -6.94 19.20 12.71
CA ASN A 7 -8.30 19.47 12.20
C ASN A 7 -8.73 18.49 11.10
N CYS A 8 -8.32 17.23 11.20
CA CYS A 8 -8.66 16.21 10.20
C CYS A 8 -10.19 16.04 10.11
N PRO A 9 -10.82 16.31 8.96
CA PRO A 9 -12.28 16.21 8.81
C PRO A 9 -12.80 14.78 8.93
N MET A 10 -11.93 13.77 8.75
CA MET A 10 -12.28 12.36 8.90
C MET A 10 -12.17 11.86 10.35
N GLY A 11 -11.63 12.67 11.25
CA GLY A 11 -11.45 12.31 12.66
C GLY A 11 -10.27 11.39 12.95
N LEU A 12 -9.37 11.16 11.97
CA LEU A 12 -8.18 10.31 12.13
C LEU A 12 -7.02 11.04 12.79
N ALA A 13 -6.62 12.18 12.23
CA ALA A 13 -5.50 12.99 12.71
C ALA A 13 -6.00 14.17 13.54
N SER A 14 -6.74 13.90 14.62
CA SER A 14 -7.28 14.91 15.51
C SER A 14 -7.45 14.36 16.92
N GLN A 15 -7.30 15.22 17.93
CA GLN A 15 -7.69 14.96 19.31
C GLN A 15 -9.03 15.61 19.68
N ASP A 16 -9.60 16.39 18.76
CA ASP A 16 -10.91 17.02 18.97
C ASP A 16 -12.01 15.94 19.07
N PRO A 17 -12.75 15.87 20.20
CA PRO A 17 -13.78 14.86 20.40
C PRO A 17 -14.89 14.87 19.33
N GLU A 18 -15.26 16.06 18.83
CA GLU A 18 -16.30 16.19 17.81
C GLU A 18 -15.82 15.66 16.43
N LEU A 19 -14.57 15.92 16.08
CA LEU A 19 -13.98 15.37 14.86
C LEU A 19 -13.79 13.86 14.97
N ARG A 20 -13.32 13.37 16.11
CA ARG A 20 -13.12 11.93 16.35
C ARG A 20 -14.40 11.11 16.24
N LYS A 21 -15.54 11.67 16.57
CA LYS A 21 -16.84 11.00 16.42
C LYS A 21 -17.20 10.67 14.96
N ARG A 22 -16.57 11.34 14.00
CA ARG A 22 -16.80 11.08 12.56
C ARG A 22 -16.19 9.76 12.10
N LEU A 23 -15.20 9.25 12.81
CA LEU A 23 -14.58 7.98 12.49
C LEU A 23 -15.43 6.80 13.00
N ASN A 24 -16.06 6.08 12.10
CA ASN A 24 -16.69 4.81 12.43
C ASN A 24 -15.62 3.71 12.42
N ILE A 25 -15.19 3.28 13.61
CA ILE A 25 -14.09 2.31 13.77
C ILE A 25 -14.42 0.98 13.10
N GLY A 26 -15.64 0.47 13.27
CA GLY A 26 -16.06 -0.80 12.65
C GLY A 26 -16.01 -0.75 11.13
N ALA A 27 -16.58 0.28 10.52
CA ALA A 27 -16.55 0.46 9.08
C ALA A 27 -15.14 0.73 8.54
N ALA A 28 -14.35 1.55 9.25
CA ALA A 28 -12.99 1.88 8.86
C ALA A 28 -12.06 0.65 8.93
N SER A 29 -12.15 -0.14 9.99
CA SER A 29 -11.36 -1.38 10.13
C SER A 29 -11.71 -2.40 9.05
N GLN A 30 -12.98 -2.54 8.69
CA GLN A 30 -13.40 -3.42 7.61
C GLN A 30 -12.85 -2.98 6.25
N ARG A 31 -12.83 -1.67 5.98
CA ARG A 31 -12.23 -1.13 4.75
C ARG A 31 -10.73 -1.40 4.66
N VAL A 32 -10.01 -1.24 5.76
CA VAL A 32 -8.57 -1.58 5.82
C VAL A 32 -8.36 -3.07 5.59
N ALA A 33 -9.15 -3.93 6.24
CA ALA A 33 -9.08 -5.37 6.04
C ALA A 33 -9.34 -5.76 4.58
N ASN A 34 -10.34 -5.18 3.94
CA ASN A 34 -10.65 -5.42 2.53
C ASN A 34 -9.48 -5.00 1.63
N TYR A 35 -8.91 -3.82 1.86
CA TYR A 35 -7.76 -3.32 1.11
C TYR A 35 -6.55 -4.26 1.23
N LEU A 36 -6.21 -4.67 2.45
CA LEU A 36 -5.07 -5.56 2.69
C LEU A 36 -5.29 -6.94 2.08
N ASN A 37 -6.50 -7.48 2.17
CA ASN A 37 -6.83 -8.76 1.57
C ASN A 37 -6.72 -8.71 0.03
N CYS A 38 -7.24 -7.67 -0.61
CA CYS A 38 -7.10 -7.48 -2.05
C CYS A 38 -5.63 -7.34 -2.46
N SER A 39 -4.85 -6.53 -1.76
CA SER A 39 -3.42 -6.35 -2.02
C SER A 39 -2.65 -7.68 -1.88
N PHE A 40 -3.01 -8.48 -0.88
CA PHE A 40 -2.39 -9.79 -0.68
C PHE A 40 -2.71 -10.78 -1.80
N GLU A 41 -3.94 -10.79 -2.32
CA GLU A 41 -4.30 -11.62 -3.48
C GLU A 41 -3.55 -11.18 -4.74
N GLU A 42 -3.33 -9.87 -4.93
CA GLU A 42 -2.50 -9.37 -6.03
C GLU A 42 -1.05 -9.84 -5.89
N LEU A 43 -0.46 -9.74 -4.70
CA LEU A 43 0.91 -10.24 -4.44
C LEU A 43 1.03 -11.73 -4.74
N LYS A 44 0.06 -12.55 -4.35
CA LYS A 44 0.03 -13.97 -4.71
C LYS A 44 -0.02 -14.19 -6.21
N THR A 45 -0.77 -13.35 -6.93
CA THR A 45 -0.85 -13.42 -8.39
C THR A 45 0.51 -13.12 -9.02
N TYR A 46 1.20 -12.08 -8.56
CA TYR A 46 2.56 -11.78 -9.02
C TYR A 46 3.54 -12.90 -8.70
N GLY A 47 3.47 -13.48 -7.50
CA GLY A 47 4.27 -14.65 -7.16
C GLY A 47 4.07 -15.81 -8.13
N ARG A 48 2.82 -16.12 -8.48
CA ARG A 48 2.50 -17.20 -9.43
C ARG A 48 3.00 -16.90 -10.84
N ILE A 49 2.82 -15.66 -11.32
CA ILE A 49 3.28 -15.23 -12.66
C ILE A 49 4.80 -15.34 -12.79
N THR A 50 5.53 -14.99 -11.73
CA THR A 50 7.00 -15.07 -11.70
C THR A 50 7.53 -16.47 -11.36
N GLY A 51 6.66 -17.45 -11.19
CA GLY A 51 7.04 -18.86 -10.94
C GLY A 51 7.40 -19.16 -9.50
N HIS A 52 7.04 -18.29 -8.55
CA HIS A 52 7.30 -18.50 -7.14
C HIS A 52 6.11 -19.16 -6.43
N SER A 53 6.41 -19.99 -5.44
CA SER A 53 5.40 -20.62 -4.55
C SER A 53 5.13 -19.81 -3.28
N ASP A 54 5.99 -18.84 -2.97
CA ASP A 54 5.92 -17.98 -1.80
C ASP A 54 6.26 -16.54 -2.21
N ILE A 55 5.44 -15.58 -1.75
CA ILE A 55 5.65 -14.15 -2.04
C ILE A 55 6.97 -13.61 -1.47
N HIS A 56 7.53 -14.24 -0.45
CA HIS A 56 8.83 -13.87 0.12
C HIS A 56 10.01 -14.21 -0.79
N GLN A 57 9.77 -14.98 -1.85
CA GLN A 57 10.77 -15.27 -2.89
C GLN A 57 10.87 -14.18 -3.95
N LEU A 58 9.89 -13.26 -4.00
CA LEU A 58 9.91 -12.10 -4.90
C LEU A 58 11.14 -11.23 -4.62
N SER A 59 11.81 -10.80 -5.67
CA SER A 59 13.04 -10.02 -5.58
C SER A 59 13.17 -9.06 -6.76
N VAL A 60 14.21 -8.26 -6.75
CA VAL A 60 14.55 -7.37 -7.88
C VAL A 60 14.77 -8.15 -9.18
N ALA A 61 15.16 -9.42 -9.11
CA ALA A 61 15.31 -10.28 -10.28
C ALA A 61 14.00 -10.55 -11.03
N ASP A 62 12.86 -10.35 -10.36
CA ASP A 62 11.52 -10.50 -10.96
C ASP A 62 11.03 -9.21 -11.62
N LEU A 63 11.81 -8.15 -11.56
CA LEU A 63 11.43 -6.81 -12.05
C LEU A 63 12.28 -6.41 -13.24
N CYS A 64 11.67 -5.63 -14.13
CA CYS A 64 12.37 -4.85 -15.14
C CYS A 64 11.66 -3.50 -15.32
N THR A 65 12.33 -2.54 -15.93
CA THR A 65 11.75 -1.23 -16.22
C THR A 65 12.01 -0.81 -17.66
N ILE A 66 11.11 -0.05 -18.23
CA ILE A 66 11.30 0.63 -19.52
C ILE A 66 11.82 2.06 -19.34
N SER A 67 11.93 2.54 -18.11
CA SER A 67 12.48 3.86 -17.80
C SER A 67 13.98 3.77 -17.57
N ARG A 68 14.75 4.48 -18.41
CA ARG A 68 16.20 4.58 -18.24
C ARG A 68 16.58 5.21 -16.90
N GLU A 69 15.85 6.24 -16.48
CA GLU A 69 16.10 6.93 -15.21
C GLU A 69 15.94 5.98 -14.02
N ILE A 70 14.93 5.12 -14.03
CA ILE A 70 14.75 4.11 -12.96
C ILE A 70 15.89 3.11 -12.98
N SER A 71 16.28 2.62 -14.16
CA SER A 71 17.38 1.64 -14.28
C SER A 71 18.72 2.22 -13.85
N GLU A 72 19.00 3.49 -14.15
CA GLU A 72 20.25 4.15 -13.77
C GLU A 72 20.34 4.49 -12.27
N ASN A 73 19.20 4.73 -11.62
CA ASN A 73 19.13 5.13 -10.22
C ASN A 73 18.71 4.00 -9.26
N THR A 74 18.47 2.79 -9.77
CA THR A 74 18.07 1.63 -8.96
C THR A 74 18.76 0.36 -9.46
N ASN A 75 18.57 -0.73 -8.73
CA ASN A 75 19.05 -2.06 -9.15
C ASN A 75 18.08 -2.79 -10.11
N ILE A 76 17.05 -2.08 -10.61
CA ILE A 76 16.07 -2.68 -11.52
C ILE A 76 16.63 -2.62 -12.95
N PRO A 77 16.81 -3.78 -13.62
CA PRO A 77 17.37 -3.80 -14.98
C PRO A 77 16.40 -3.19 -15.99
N HIS A 78 16.95 -2.55 -17.02
CA HIS A 78 16.16 -2.11 -18.17
C HIS A 78 15.74 -3.34 -19.00
N ALA A 79 14.47 -3.32 -19.44
CA ALA A 79 13.94 -4.39 -20.31
C ALA A 79 14.59 -4.41 -21.70
#